data_177dceb366379b3e908737524f767b4c
#
_entry.id   177dceb366379b3e908737524f767b4c
#
_cell.length_a   1.000
_cell.length_b   1.000
_cell.length_c   1.000
_cell.angle_alpha   90.00
_cell.angle_beta   90.00
_cell.angle_gamma   90.00
#
_symmetry.space_group_name_H-M   'P 1'
#
loop_
_entity.id
_entity.type
_entity.pdbx_description
1 polymer ?
#
loop_
_entity_poly.entity_id
_entity_poly.type
_entity_poly.pdbx_seq_one_letter_code
_entity_poly.pdbx_strand_id
1 'polypeptide(L)'
;MENIVKLRDGLKQIADSKETDALCLPPCVFKHHDLVASLEAAQKVDLKKLINIINLLHFNESCAWVYLVHIQYEEGILVKTSLKPCTGRELTCLWADDVMSKLNLSDFHFQYIVVSDGQSVIFIPGRLLNIDSSGLSVSLPDFSFNVSRRKQRRYSCEGLDVDILQHGLSMKGILVDYSAVAFCVRIFPESDSIFTGFNADAPATVNIRKGDKTLFSSPCRHIRHASDVFGRELVFAPEDNKIERFRKAKIRSPRYRLTPPPSIAFRHPLFDATIQREVHDISNSGLSVLEKNEESVLMPGLILPELTIQFSGSTQVRCKAQVIYRKETENGEKILCGL
;
A
#
# COMPACT_ATOMS: atom_id res chain seq x y z
N MET A 1 -16.56 -6.86 -23.80
CA MET A 1 -15.75 -7.17 -24.98
C MET A 1 -15.14 -5.92 -25.64
N GLU A 2 -15.89 -4.84 -25.87
CA GLU A 2 -15.38 -3.61 -26.50
C GLU A 2 -14.19 -2.95 -25.77
N ASN A 3 -14.17 -2.96 -24.43
CA ASN A 3 -13.09 -2.37 -23.65
C ASN A 3 -11.78 -3.17 -23.72
N ILE A 4 -11.85 -4.48 -23.94
CA ILE A 4 -10.67 -5.36 -24.08
C ILE A 4 -10.03 -5.14 -25.45
N VAL A 5 -10.81 -4.92 -26.49
CA VAL A 5 -10.32 -4.62 -27.85
C VAL A 5 -9.63 -3.27 -27.89
N LYS A 6 -10.22 -2.22 -27.30
CA LYS A 6 -9.58 -0.90 -27.18
C LYS A 6 -8.27 -0.93 -26.37
N LEU A 7 -8.20 -1.77 -25.35
CA LEU A 7 -6.99 -2.03 -24.57
C LEU A 7 -5.88 -2.65 -25.44
N ARG A 8 -6.23 -3.64 -26.23
CA ARG A 8 -5.32 -4.34 -27.14
C ARG A 8 -4.75 -3.41 -28.23
N ASP A 9 -5.58 -2.50 -28.75
CA ASP A 9 -5.19 -1.55 -29.80
C ASP A 9 -4.31 -0.42 -29.26
N GLY A 10 -4.59 0.10 -28.06
CA GLY A 10 -3.77 1.10 -27.40
C GLY A 10 -2.39 0.56 -27.00
N LEU A 11 -2.32 -0.70 -26.55
CA LEU A 11 -1.05 -1.36 -26.23
C LEU A 11 -0.21 -1.66 -27.46
N LYS A 12 -0.84 -1.98 -28.60
CA LYS A 12 -0.14 -2.10 -29.88
C LYS A 12 0.51 -0.79 -30.31
N GLN A 13 -0.16 0.35 -30.14
CA GLN A 13 0.42 1.67 -30.48
C GLN A 13 1.62 2.04 -29.62
N ILE A 14 1.66 1.58 -28.35
CA ILE A 14 2.81 1.80 -27.45
C ILE A 14 3.95 0.82 -27.75
N ALA A 15 3.63 -0.39 -28.27
CA ALA A 15 4.57 -1.46 -28.57
C ALA A 15 5.17 -1.38 -29.98
N ASP A 16 4.62 -0.61 -30.89
CA ASP A 16 5.01 -0.52 -32.33
C ASP A 16 6.39 0.09 -32.62
N SER A 17 7.23 0.26 -31.63
CA SER A 17 8.67 0.37 -31.86
C SER A 17 9.35 -0.99 -31.66
N LYS A 18 9.17 -1.89 -32.63
CA LYS A 18 9.85 -3.19 -32.83
C LYS A 18 9.52 -4.31 -31.83
N GLU A 19 8.78 -5.31 -32.34
CA GLU A 19 8.70 -6.70 -31.88
C GLU A 19 8.50 -6.91 -30.36
N THR A 20 7.33 -6.56 -29.85
CA THR A 20 6.86 -7.10 -28.58
C THR A 20 5.44 -7.62 -28.76
N ASP A 21 5.25 -8.91 -28.45
CA ASP A 21 3.92 -9.53 -28.36
C ASP A 21 2.98 -8.67 -27.51
N ALA A 22 1.75 -8.51 -27.98
CA ALA A 22 0.76 -7.65 -27.33
C ALA A 22 0.60 -7.98 -25.85
N LEU A 23 0.87 -7.02 -24.98
CA LEU A 23 0.65 -7.10 -23.52
C LEU A 23 -0.86 -7.30 -23.26
N CYS A 24 -1.25 -8.47 -22.76
CA CYS A 24 -2.60 -8.75 -22.30
C CYS A 24 -2.64 -8.54 -20.77
N LEU A 25 -3.42 -7.57 -20.29
CA LEU A 25 -3.46 -7.18 -18.89
C LEU A 25 -4.64 -7.80 -18.15
N PRO A 26 -4.47 -8.28 -16.91
CA PRO A 26 -5.55 -8.93 -16.19
C PRO A 26 -6.63 -7.91 -15.79
N PRO A 27 -7.90 -8.21 -16.02
CA PRO A 27 -9.00 -7.34 -15.62
C PRO A 27 -9.06 -7.08 -14.11
N CYS A 28 -8.54 -8.00 -13.30
CA CYS A 28 -8.57 -7.91 -11.84
C CYS A 28 -7.59 -6.88 -11.25
N VAL A 29 -6.49 -6.58 -11.94
CA VAL A 29 -5.53 -5.55 -11.49
C VAL A 29 -6.07 -4.15 -11.75
N PHE A 30 -7.02 -4.02 -12.69
CA PHE A 30 -7.50 -2.75 -13.22
C PHE A 30 -9.03 -2.67 -13.28
N LYS A 31 -9.70 -3.03 -12.23
CA LYS A 31 -11.17 -2.85 -12.14
C LYS A 31 -11.65 -1.40 -12.28
N HIS A 32 -10.74 -0.44 -12.30
CA HIS A 32 -11.08 0.98 -12.37
C HIS A 32 -10.22 1.70 -13.41
N HIS A 33 -10.86 2.12 -14.48
CA HIS A 33 -10.48 3.15 -15.45
C HIS A 33 -9.26 2.90 -16.35
N ASP A 34 -9.51 3.13 -17.63
CA ASP A 34 -8.54 3.47 -18.69
C ASP A 34 -7.10 3.02 -18.46
N LEU A 35 -6.90 1.72 -18.57
CA LEU A 35 -5.55 1.16 -18.47
C LEU A 35 -4.66 1.65 -19.61
N VAL A 36 -5.22 1.84 -20.80
CA VAL A 36 -4.52 2.41 -21.97
C VAL A 36 -3.96 3.77 -21.61
N ALA A 37 -4.80 4.67 -21.06
CA ALA A 37 -4.33 5.97 -20.58
C ALA A 37 -3.31 5.88 -19.44
N SER A 38 -3.40 4.83 -18.61
CA SER A 38 -2.44 4.59 -17.52
C SER A 38 -1.09 4.09 -18.03
N LEU A 39 -1.05 3.30 -19.10
CA LEU A 39 0.18 2.84 -19.74
C LEU A 39 0.79 3.90 -20.64
N GLU A 40 0.00 4.66 -21.38
CA GLU A 40 0.46 5.82 -22.15
C GLU A 40 1.10 6.87 -21.26
N ALA A 41 0.56 7.07 -20.06
CA ALA A 41 1.10 7.97 -19.05
C ALA A 41 2.12 7.30 -18.09
N ALA A 42 2.44 6.00 -18.28
CA ALA A 42 3.32 5.26 -17.40
C ALA A 42 4.75 5.76 -17.47
N GLN A 43 5.34 5.96 -16.32
CA GLN A 43 6.76 6.30 -16.22
C GLN A 43 7.61 5.06 -16.56
N LYS A 44 8.55 5.20 -17.49
CA LYS A 44 9.53 4.16 -17.80
C LYS A 44 10.49 3.99 -16.62
N VAL A 45 10.72 2.75 -16.23
CA VAL A 45 11.69 2.34 -15.21
C VAL A 45 12.81 1.61 -15.91
N ASP A 46 14.02 2.15 -15.87
CA ASP A 46 15.19 1.51 -16.48
C ASP A 46 15.60 0.21 -15.76
N LEU A 47 16.35 -0.64 -16.45
CA LEU A 47 16.76 -1.95 -15.96
C LEU A 47 17.51 -1.88 -14.62
N LYS A 48 18.39 -0.91 -14.41
CA LYS A 48 19.17 -0.78 -13.17
C LYS A 48 18.26 -0.48 -11.99
N LYS A 49 17.33 0.46 -12.15
CA LYS A 49 16.32 0.79 -11.14
C LYS A 49 15.39 -0.38 -10.87
N LEU A 50 14.99 -1.09 -11.93
CA LEU A 50 14.16 -2.30 -11.83
C LEU A 50 14.84 -3.39 -10.98
N ILE A 51 16.11 -3.70 -11.26
CA ILE A 51 16.90 -4.68 -10.49
C ILE A 51 16.96 -4.28 -9.01
N ASN A 52 17.19 -3.01 -8.70
CA ASN A 52 17.21 -2.53 -7.31
C ASN A 52 15.86 -2.73 -6.62
N ILE A 53 14.75 -2.47 -7.32
CA ILE A 53 13.39 -2.68 -6.79
C ILE A 53 13.14 -4.17 -6.55
N ILE A 54 13.48 -5.04 -7.50
CA ILE A 54 13.34 -6.50 -7.38
C ILE A 54 14.11 -7.02 -6.17
N ASN A 55 15.36 -6.58 -5.99
CA ASN A 55 16.19 -7.02 -4.88
C ASN A 55 15.67 -6.50 -3.52
N LEU A 56 15.14 -5.28 -3.49
CA LEU A 56 14.47 -4.76 -2.29
C LEU A 56 13.22 -5.58 -1.95
N LEU A 57 12.42 -5.94 -2.94
CA LEU A 57 11.24 -6.79 -2.75
C LEU A 57 11.61 -8.19 -2.29
N HIS A 58 12.67 -8.78 -2.86
CA HIS A 58 13.20 -10.07 -2.38
C HIS A 58 13.66 -9.98 -0.91
N PHE A 59 14.43 -8.94 -0.55
CA PHE A 59 14.91 -8.73 0.82
C PHE A 59 13.75 -8.57 1.83
N ASN A 60 12.66 -7.92 1.41
CA ASN A 60 11.46 -7.71 2.24
C ASN A 60 10.47 -8.91 2.16
N GLU A 61 10.86 -10.03 1.56
CA GLU A 61 10.01 -11.22 1.36
C GLU A 61 8.66 -10.89 0.67
N SER A 62 8.65 -9.83 -0.13
CA SER A 62 7.46 -9.39 -0.85
C SER A 62 7.17 -10.29 -2.04
N CYS A 63 5.88 -10.45 -2.36
CA CYS A 63 5.44 -11.25 -3.48
C CYS A 63 5.49 -10.47 -4.80
N ALA A 64 5.68 -11.21 -5.90
CA ALA A 64 5.34 -10.77 -7.24
C ALA A 64 4.14 -11.56 -7.77
N TRP A 65 3.57 -11.10 -8.85
CA TRP A 65 2.47 -11.76 -9.54
C TRP A 65 2.86 -12.02 -10.99
N VAL A 66 2.70 -13.24 -11.44
CA VAL A 66 2.92 -13.65 -12.82
C VAL A 66 1.59 -13.77 -13.52
N TYR A 67 1.43 -13.15 -14.67
CA TYR A 67 0.24 -13.27 -15.47
C TYR A 67 0.46 -14.25 -16.61
N LEU A 68 -0.38 -15.29 -16.60
CA LEU A 68 -0.40 -16.36 -17.59
C LEU A 68 -1.76 -16.35 -18.29
N VAL A 69 -1.78 -16.56 -19.61
CA VAL A 69 -3.01 -16.63 -20.41
C VAL A 69 -3.13 -18.01 -21.01
N HIS A 70 -4.29 -18.62 -20.82
CA HIS A 70 -4.59 -19.94 -21.40
C HIS A 70 -4.70 -19.83 -22.92
N ILE A 71 -4.00 -20.71 -23.63
CA ILE A 71 -3.86 -20.67 -25.11
C ILE A 71 -5.21 -20.77 -25.81
N GLN A 72 -6.08 -21.66 -25.31
CA GLN A 72 -7.36 -21.98 -25.97
C GLN A 72 -8.49 -21.04 -25.56
N TYR A 73 -8.53 -20.62 -24.29
CA TYR A 73 -9.68 -19.87 -23.74
C TYR A 73 -9.45 -18.37 -23.66
N GLU A 74 -8.23 -17.91 -23.93
CA GLU A 74 -7.80 -16.50 -23.78
C GLU A 74 -8.07 -15.93 -22.37
N GLU A 75 -8.39 -16.80 -21.40
CA GLU A 75 -8.56 -16.41 -20.00
C GLU A 75 -7.21 -16.36 -19.29
N GLY A 76 -7.03 -15.33 -18.48
CA GLY A 76 -5.78 -15.09 -17.77
C GLY A 76 -5.87 -15.40 -16.28
N ILE A 77 -4.79 -15.95 -15.74
CA ILE A 77 -4.62 -16.20 -14.32
C ILE A 77 -3.45 -15.41 -13.75
N LEU A 78 -3.61 -14.86 -12.54
CA LEU A 78 -2.54 -14.27 -11.78
C LEU A 78 -2.02 -15.25 -10.74
N VAL A 79 -0.76 -15.59 -10.85
CA VAL A 79 -0.11 -16.54 -9.95
C VAL A 79 0.86 -15.81 -9.04
N LYS A 80 0.70 -16.02 -7.75
CA LYS A 80 1.58 -15.44 -6.73
C LYS A 80 2.93 -16.15 -6.74
N THR A 81 4.01 -15.38 -6.70
CA THR A 81 5.38 -15.88 -6.71
C THR A 81 6.25 -15.18 -5.69
N SER A 82 7.31 -15.85 -5.24
CA SER A 82 8.43 -15.26 -4.53
C SER A 82 9.56 -14.97 -5.50
N LEU A 83 10.24 -13.83 -5.31
CA LEU A 83 11.36 -13.41 -6.14
C LEU A 83 12.66 -13.99 -5.64
N LYS A 84 13.55 -14.39 -6.54
CA LYS A 84 14.98 -14.66 -6.24
C LYS A 84 15.80 -13.37 -6.45
N PRO A 85 16.99 -13.28 -5.82
CA PRO A 85 17.90 -12.17 -6.08
C PRO A 85 18.22 -12.06 -7.56
N CYS A 86 18.19 -10.83 -8.09
CA CYS A 86 18.48 -10.53 -9.47
C CYS A 86 19.82 -9.79 -9.58
N THR A 87 20.83 -10.41 -10.20
CA THR A 87 22.17 -9.80 -10.37
C THR A 87 22.49 -9.36 -11.80
N GLY A 88 21.58 -9.64 -12.74
CA GLY A 88 21.73 -9.33 -14.15
C GLY A 88 20.40 -9.15 -14.85
N ARG A 89 20.29 -9.66 -16.07
CA ARG A 89 19.05 -9.59 -16.85
C ARG A 89 18.10 -10.76 -16.61
N GLU A 90 18.48 -11.74 -15.83
CA GLU A 90 17.64 -12.90 -15.56
C GLU A 90 16.98 -12.76 -14.19
N LEU A 91 15.67 -12.88 -14.18
CA LEU A 91 14.84 -12.90 -12.98
C LEU A 91 14.19 -14.28 -12.86
N THR A 92 14.42 -14.92 -11.70
CA THR A 92 13.76 -16.17 -11.34
C THR A 92 12.67 -15.92 -10.30
N CYS A 93 11.48 -16.45 -10.56
CA CYS A 93 10.33 -16.42 -9.66
C CYS A 93 9.93 -17.84 -9.29
N LEU A 94 9.75 -18.12 -8.01
CA LEU A 94 9.25 -19.40 -7.52
C LEU A 94 7.77 -19.33 -7.23
N TRP A 95 7.02 -20.37 -7.54
CA TRP A 95 5.59 -20.42 -7.19
C TRP A 95 5.42 -20.37 -5.67
N ALA A 96 4.50 -19.52 -5.19
CA ALA A 96 4.22 -19.41 -3.76
C ALA A 96 3.29 -20.51 -3.25
N ASP A 97 2.48 -21.09 -4.13
CA ASP A 97 1.46 -22.09 -3.82
C ASP A 97 1.63 -23.33 -4.69
N ASP A 98 1.26 -24.51 -4.16
CA ASP A 98 1.25 -25.79 -4.90
C ASP A 98 0.20 -25.87 -6.02
N VAL A 99 -0.55 -24.80 -6.26
CA VAL A 99 -1.60 -24.78 -7.29
C VAL A 99 -1.02 -25.04 -8.68
N MET A 100 0.21 -24.58 -8.94
CA MET A 100 0.86 -24.73 -10.24
C MET A 100 1.30 -26.17 -10.54
N SER A 101 1.48 -27.00 -9.52
CA SER A 101 1.78 -28.43 -9.70
C SER A 101 0.60 -29.20 -10.32
N LYS A 102 -0.61 -28.65 -10.23
CA LYS A 102 -1.86 -29.24 -10.74
C LYS A 102 -2.27 -28.71 -12.11
N LEU A 103 -1.62 -27.68 -12.61
CA LEU A 103 -1.89 -27.09 -13.91
C LEU A 103 -0.93 -27.62 -14.97
N ASN A 104 -1.46 -27.87 -16.17
CA ASN A 104 -0.61 -28.16 -17.32
C ASN A 104 -0.05 -26.85 -17.85
N LEU A 105 1.20 -26.54 -17.48
CA LEU A 105 1.88 -25.27 -17.83
C LEU A 105 2.01 -25.07 -19.34
N SER A 106 2.00 -26.15 -20.14
CA SER A 106 2.05 -26.06 -21.60
C SER A 106 0.82 -25.41 -22.22
N ASP A 107 -0.29 -25.32 -21.48
CA ASP A 107 -1.53 -24.72 -21.94
C ASP A 107 -1.58 -23.19 -21.71
N PHE A 108 -0.50 -22.64 -21.17
CA PHE A 108 -0.44 -21.21 -20.83
C PHE A 108 0.72 -20.49 -21.51
N HIS A 109 0.45 -19.25 -21.93
CA HIS A 109 1.46 -18.30 -22.36
C HIS A 109 1.79 -17.30 -21.25
N PHE A 110 3.06 -17.10 -20.99
CA PHE A 110 3.54 -16.01 -20.13
C PHE A 110 3.30 -14.67 -20.83
N GLN A 111 2.80 -13.69 -20.09
CA GLN A 111 2.59 -12.33 -20.60
C GLN A 111 3.52 -11.32 -19.91
N TYR A 112 3.50 -11.23 -18.57
CA TYR A 112 4.31 -10.29 -17.81
C TYR A 112 4.34 -10.62 -16.32
N ILE A 113 5.23 -9.92 -15.60
CA ILE A 113 5.30 -9.94 -14.15
C ILE A 113 4.81 -8.58 -13.62
N VAL A 114 4.06 -8.60 -12.53
CA VAL A 114 3.66 -7.40 -11.78
C VAL A 114 4.34 -7.43 -10.44
N VAL A 115 5.03 -6.36 -10.09
CA VAL A 115 5.62 -6.15 -8.77
C VAL A 115 5.10 -4.86 -8.15
N SER A 116 5.01 -4.83 -6.82
CA SER A 116 4.63 -3.62 -6.10
C SER A 116 5.45 -3.47 -4.83
N ASP A 117 6.00 -2.28 -4.62
CA ASP A 117 6.68 -1.87 -3.39
C ASP A 117 5.75 -1.11 -2.42
N GLY A 118 4.43 -1.14 -2.67
CA GLY A 118 3.42 -0.42 -1.92
C GLY A 118 3.14 1.00 -2.44
N GLN A 119 4.08 1.62 -3.15
CA GLN A 119 3.92 2.92 -3.80
C GLN A 119 3.80 2.77 -5.32
N SER A 120 4.72 2.04 -5.91
CA SER A 120 4.76 1.76 -7.34
C SER A 120 4.13 0.42 -7.67
N VAL A 121 3.45 0.33 -8.79
CA VAL A 121 3.04 -0.92 -9.43
C VAL A 121 3.75 -0.98 -10.77
N ILE A 122 4.65 -1.93 -10.92
CA ILE A 122 5.51 -2.02 -12.09
C ILE A 122 5.15 -3.27 -12.89
N PHE A 123 4.89 -3.05 -14.17
CA PHE A 123 4.72 -4.10 -15.18
C PHE A 123 6.05 -4.39 -15.87
N ILE A 124 6.43 -5.66 -15.85
CA ILE A 124 7.67 -6.15 -16.41
C ILE A 124 7.35 -7.05 -17.61
N PRO A 125 7.39 -6.55 -18.85
CA PRO A 125 7.17 -7.35 -20.06
C PRO A 125 8.43 -8.14 -20.40
N GLY A 126 8.76 -9.13 -19.57
CA GLY A 126 9.94 -9.97 -19.75
C GLY A 126 9.74 -11.01 -20.85
N ARG A 127 10.85 -11.53 -21.40
CA ARG A 127 10.83 -12.69 -22.28
C ARG A 127 11.01 -13.96 -21.46
N LEU A 128 10.06 -14.89 -21.55
CA LEU A 128 10.15 -16.19 -20.87
C LEU A 128 11.41 -16.95 -21.36
N LEU A 129 12.21 -17.42 -20.41
CA LEU A 129 13.37 -18.29 -20.66
C LEU A 129 13.06 -19.74 -20.33
N ASN A 130 12.42 -19.96 -19.17
CA ASN A 130 11.99 -21.27 -18.70
C ASN A 130 10.76 -21.17 -17.82
N ILE A 131 9.92 -22.19 -17.82
CA ILE A 131 8.80 -22.38 -16.90
C ILE A 131 8.68 -23.86 -16.55
N ASP A 132 8.61 -24.18 -15.26
CA ASP A 132 8.47 -25.54 -14.75
C ASP A 132 7.63 -25.57 -13.47
N SER A 133 7.51 -26.76 -12.85
CA SER A 133 6.73 -26.95 -11.62
C SER A 133 7.25 -26.18 -10.41
N SER A 134 8.48 -25.70 -10.42
CA SER A 134 9.08 -24.93 -9.33
C SER A 134 8.92 -23.42 -9.49
N GLY A 135 8.81 -22.94 -10.73
CA GLY A 135 8.75 -21.52 -11.02
C GLY A 135 8.96 -21.18 -12.48
N LEU A 136 9.40 -19.96 -12.71
CA LEU A 136 9.76 -19.47 -14.05
C LEU A 136 11.00 -18.58 -14.00
N SER A 137 11.73 -18.54 -15.12
CA SER A 137 12.80 -17.57 -15.38
C SER A 137 12.46 -16.71 -16.57
N VAL A 138 12.72 -15.41 -16.45
CA VAL A 138 12.50 -14.44 -17.52
C VAL A 138 13.72 -13.56 -17.76
N SER A 139 13.94 -13.17 -19.00
CA SER A 139 14.90 -12.12 -19.35
C SER A 139 14.22 -10.75 -19.19
N LEU A 140 14.82 -9.89 -18.37
CA LEU A 140 14.32 -8.54 -18.12
C LEU A 140 14.52 -7.63 -19.32
N PRO A 141 13.56 -6.76 -19.65
CA PRO A 141 13.66 -5.76 -20.72
C PRO A 141 14.56 -4.59 -20.30
N ASP A 142 14.93 -3.72 -21.24
CA ASP A 142 15.68 -2.51 -20.94
C ASP A 142 14.90 -1.51 -20.10
N PHE A 143 13.57 -1.53 -20.19
CA PHE A 143 12.67 -0.73 -19.35
C PHE A 143 11.35 -1.46 -19.10
N SER A 144 10.76 -1.13 -17.96
CA SER A 144 9.46 -1.57 -17.50
C SER A 144 8.55 -0.37 -17.23
N PHE A 145 7.28 -0.58 -16.91
CA PHE A 145 6.30 0.47 -16.83
C PHE A 145 5.76 0.63 -15.41
N ASN A 146 5.99 1.80 -14.80
CA ASN A 146 5.36 2.15 -13.52
C ASN A 146 4.00 2.78 -13.78
N VAL A 147 2.93 2.05 -13.49
CA VAL A 147 1.53 2.47 -13.70
C VAL A 147 0.87 3.04 -12.45
N SER A 148 1.60 3.10 -11.34
CA SER A 148 1.05 3.63 -10.10
C SER A 148 1.02 5.14 -10.10
N ARG A 149 -0.13 5.70 -9.68
CA ARG A 149 -0.29 7.12 -9.38
C ARG A 149 -0.37 7.40 -7.88
N ARG A 150 0.05 6.45 -7.03
CA ARG A 150 -0.04 6.61 -5.59
C ARG A 150 0.95 7.67 -5.11
N LYS A 151 0.44 8.73 -4.51
CA LYS A 151 1.26 9.77 -3.87
C LYS A 151 1.90 9.29 -2.56
N GLN A 152 1.37 8.21 -1.97
CA GLN A 152 1.81 7.69 -0.69
C GLN A 152 1.93 6.18 -0.69
N ARG A 153 2.92 5.70 0.03
CA ARG A 153 3.18 4.27 0.20
C ARG A 153 2.06 3.61 1.01
N ARG A 154 1.74 2.38 0.64
CA ARG A 154 0.87 1.48 1.42
C ARG A 154 1.69 0.37 2.05
N TYR A 155 1.29 0.01 3.25
CA TYR A 155 1.92 -1.03 4.05
C TYR A 155 0.88 -2.11 4.30
N SER A 156 1.21 -3.37 4.02
CA SER A 156 0.38 -4.52 4.38
C SER A 156 0.33 -4.65 5.89
N CYS A 157 -0.84 -5.02 6.40
CA CYS A 157 -1.09 -5.17 7.84
C CYS A 157 -1.62 -6.57 8.12
N GLU A 158 -1.19 -7.17 9.22
CA GLU A 158 -1.62 -8.51 9.63
C GLU A 158 -1.98 -8.55 11.12
N GLY A 159 -2.97 -9.38 11.45
CA GLY A 159 -3.35 -9.64 12.84
C GLY A 159 -3.95 -8.43 13.56
N LEU A 160 -4.67 -7.55 12.84
CA LEU A 160 -5.30 -6.36 13.39
C LEU A 160 -6.81 -6.43 13.15
N ASP A 161 -7.57 -6.43 14.26
CA ASP A 161 -9.02 -6.42 14.23
C ASP A 161 -9.55 -5.00 14.03
N VAL A 162 -10.65 -4.88 13.30
CA VAL A 162 -11.30 -3.60 13.03
C VAL A 162 -12.78 -3.70 13.38
N ASP A 163 -13.25 -2.75 14.20
CA ASP A 163 -14.67 -2.51 14.44
C ASP A 163 -15.08 -1.22 13.74
N ILE A 164 -16.15 -1.28 12.97
CA ILE A 164 -16.75 -0.15 12.27
C ILE A 164 -18.13 0.07 12.85
N LEU A 165 -18.37 1.27 13.39
CA LEU A 165 -19.61 1.66 14.04
C LEU A 165 -20.25 2.81 13.27
N GLN A 166 -21.49 2.64 12.83
CA GLN A 166 -22.25 3.67 12.10
C GLN A 166 -23.73 3.56 12.46
N HIS A 167 -24.32 4.64 13.00
CA HIS A 167 -25.77 4.72 13.30
C HIS A 167 -26.34 3.52 14.09
N GLY A 168 -25.55 2.97 15.02
CA GLY A 168 -25.93 1.77 15.80
C GLY A 168 -25.63 0.44 15.11
N LEU A 169 -25.19 0.45 13.85
CA LEU A 169 -24.69 -0.73 13.16
C LEU A 169 -23.24 -0.97 13.59
N SER A 170 -22.88 -2.24 13.80
CA SER A 170 -21.51 -2.66 14.10
C SER A 170 -21.08 -3.73 13.10
N MET A 171 -20.01 -3.45 12.36
CA MET A 171 -19.38 -4.41 11.46
C MET A 171 -17.97 -4.72 11.96
N LYS A 172 -17.55 -5.97 11.78
CA LYS A 172 -16.21 -6.45 12.14
C LYS A 172 -15.43 -6.85 10.90
N GLY A 173 -14.13 -6.70 10.97
CA GLY A 173 -13.23 -7.07 9.88
C GLY A 173 -11.78 -7.08 10.34
N ILE A 174 -10.88 -7.18 9.37
CA ILE A 174 -9.44 -7.11 9.56
C ILE A 174 -8.84 -5.97 8.73
N LEU A 175 -7.78 -5.36 9.25
CA LEU A 175 -7.00 -4.38 8.50
C LEU A 175 -6.15 -5.10 7.45
N VAL A 176 -6.30 -4.71 6.19
CA VAL A 176 -5.58 -5.29 5.04
C VAL A 176 -4.34 -4.47 4.70
N ASP A 177 -4.53 -3.18 4.48
CA ASP A 177 -3.45 -2.25 4.19
C ASP A 177 -3.68 -0.88 4.84
N TYR A 178 -2.58 -0.15 4.98
CA TYR A 178 -2.53 1.14 5.62
C TYR A 178 -1.63 2.10 4.84
N SER A 179 -2.02 3.37 4.79
CA SER A 179 -1.19 4.52 4.42
C SER A 179 -1.46 5.68 5.37
N ALA A 180 -0.64 6.73 5.35
CA ALA A 180 -0.85 7.89 6.23
C ALA A 180 -2.15 8.67 5.97
N VAL A 181 -2.91 8.37 4.93
CA VAL A 181 -4.17 9.07 4.57
C VAL A 181 -5.40 8.18 4.52
N ALA A 182 -5.22 6.87 4.35
CA ALA A 182 -6.34 5.94 4.22
C ALA A 182 -5.89 4.50 4.55
N PHE A 183 -6.85 3.65 4.87
CA PHE A 183 -6.63 2.24 5.15
C PHE A 183 -7.76 1.37 4.58
N CYS A 184 -7.45 0.12 4.28
CA CYS A 184 -8.38 -0.86 3.73
C CYS A 184 -8.74 -1.90 4.78
N VAL A 185 -10.04 -2.17 4.91
CA VAL A 185 -10.59 -3.15 5.85
C VAL A 185 -11.35 -4.19 5.06
N ARG A 186 -11.08 -5.47 5.31
CA ARG A 186 -11.86 -6.60 4.81
C ARG A 186 -12.89 -6.97 5.85
N ILE A 187 -14.17 -6.90 5.48
CA ILE A 187 -15.31 -7.20 6.35
C ILE A 187 -15.49 -8.70 6.46
N PHE A 188 -15.78 -9.20 7.67
CA PHE A 188 -16.11 -10.60 7.86
C PHE A 188 -17.49 -10.95 7.27
N PRO A 189 -17.66 -12.16 6.72
CA PRO A 189 -18.92 -12.59 6.11
C PRO A 189 -20.14 -12.49 7.04
N GLU A 190 -19.95 -12.69 8.34
CA GLU A 190 -21.01 -12.56 9.35
C GLU A 190 -21.60 -11.15 9.43
N SER A 191 -20.84 -10.16 8.97
CA SER A 191 -21.28 -8.75 8.90
C SER A 191 -22.02 -8.42 7.60
N ASP A 192 -22.15 -9.34 6.66
CA ASP A 192 -22.74 -9.07 5.35
C ASP A 192 -24.22 -8.67 5.41
N SER A 193 -24.99 -9.26 6.32
CA SER A 193 -26.40 -8.89 6.53
C SER A 193 -26.53 -7.46 7.08
N ILE A 194 -25.57 -6.99 7.84
CA ILE A 194 -25.53 -5.65 8.43
C ILE A 194 -25.08 -4.63 7.39
N PHE A 195 -24.30 -5.07 6.40
CA PHE A 195 -23.76 -4.23 5.34
C PHE A 195 -24.82 -3.54 4.50
N THR A 196 -26.02 -4.12 4.38
CA THR A 196 -27.16 -3.48 3.67
C THR A 196 -27.60 -2.16 4.30
N GLY A 197 -27.35 -1.99 5.60
CA GLY A 197 -27.65 -0.74 6.33
C GLY A 197 -26.49 0.28 6.34
N PHE A 198 -25.34 -0.06 5.79
CA PHE A 198 -24.18 0.83 5.74
C PHE A 198 -24.42 1.99 4.75
N ASN A 199 -24.32 3.21 5.25
CA ASN A 199 -24.42 4.42 4.43
C ASN A 199 -23.03 4.94 4.08
N ALA A 200 -22.64 4.82 2.80
CA ALA A 200 -21.34 5.23 2.30
C ALA A 200 -21.07 6.75 2.42
N ASP A 201 -22.14 7.57 2.47
CA ASP A 201 -22.03 9.02 2.53
C ASP A 201 -21.98 9.57 3.97
N ALA A 202 -22.26 8.72 4.95
CA ALA A 202 -22.20 9.08 6.36
C ALA A 202 -20.86 8.66 7.00
N PRO A 203 -20.33 9.43 7.96
CA PRO A 203 -19.13 9.04 8.69
C PRO A 203 -19.39 7.80 9.55
N ALA A 204 -18.35 6.99 9.69
CA ALA A 204 -18.31 5.84 10.59
C ALA A 204 -17.18 6.00 11.60
N THR A 205 -17.40 5.58 12.84
CA THR A 205 -16.28 5.46 13.80
C THR A 205 -15.56 4.14 13.56
N VAL A 206 -14.26 4.22 13.30
CA VAL A 206 -13.42 3.04 13.07
C VAL A 206 -12.45 2.88 14.23
N ASN A 207 -12.41 1.68 14.79
CA ASN A 207 -11.46 1.29 15.83
C ASN A 207 -10.58 0.16 15.31
N ILE A 208 -9.25 0.34 15.35
CA ILE A 208 -8.28 -0.70 15.00
C ILE A 208 -7.61 -1.16 16.29
N ARG A 209 -7.57 -2.49 16.49
CA ARG A 209 -7.05 -3.11 17.72
C ARG A 209 -6.07 -4.22 17.42
N LYS A 210 -5.16 -4.44 18.36
CA LYS A 210 -4.32 -5.64 18.44
C LYS A 210 -4.55 -6.30 19.79
N GLY A 211 -5.33 -7.37 19.80
CA GLY A 211 -5.88 -7.89 21.05
C GLY A 211 -6.68 -6.81 21.80
N ASP A 212 -6.38 -6.57 23.07
CA ASP A 212 -7.09 -5.58 23.92
C ASP A 212 -6.60 -4.14 23.74
N LYS A 213 -5.55 -3.92 22.93
CA LYS A 213 -4.96 -2.59 22.76
C LYS A 213 -5.57 -1.87 21.55
N THR A 214 -6.21 -0.73 21.80
CA THR A 214 -6.64 0.19 20.74
C THR A 214 -5.43 0.94 20.17
N LEU A 215 -5.23 0.84 18.88
CA LEU A 215 -4.14 1.47 18.13
C LEU A 215 -4.61 2.67 17.28
N PHE A 216 -5.90 2.69 16.96
CA PHE A 216 -6.54 3.77 16.23
C PHE A 216 -8.01 3.85 16.63
N SER A 217 -8.53 5.05 16.82
CA SER A 217 -9.95 5.31 17.03
C SER A 217 -10.27 6.71 16.52
N SER A 218 -11.08 6.81 15.48
CA SER A 218 -11.47 8.10 14.89
C SER A 218 -12.74 7.99 14.05
N PRO A 219 -13.53 9.07 13.92
CA PRO A 219 -14.48 9.21 12.84
C PRO A 219 -13.75 9.17 11.49
N CYS A 220 -14.28 8.37 10.57
CA CYS A 220 -13.70 8.16 9.24
C CYS A 220 -14.79 8.34 8.20
N ARG A 221 -14.42 8.92 7.06
CA ARG A 221 -15.27 8.92 5.86
C ARG A 221 -14.95 7.68 5.03
N HIS A 222 -15.95 7.08 4.46
CA HIS A 222 -15.79 6.04 3.46
C HIS A 222 -15.28 6.66 2.15
N ILE A 223 -14.32 6.02 1.49
CA ILE A 223 -13.73 6.48 0.23
C ILE A 223 -14.28 5.70 -0.95
N ARG A 224 -14.27 4.38 -0.83
CA ARG A 224 -14.71 3.46 -1.89
C ARG A 224 -14.90 2.05 -1.37
N HIS A 225 -15.73 1.30 -2.07
CA HIS A 225 -15.75 -0.15 -1.97
C HIS A 225 -14.62 -0.73 -2.85
N ALA A 226 -13.99 -1.78 -2.37
CA ALA A 226 -13.20 -2.68 -3.16
C ALA A 226 -13.80 -4.06 -2.95
N SER A 227 -14.12 -4.79 -4.03
CA SER A 227 -14.55 -6.17 -3.92
C SER A 227 -13.43 -7.03 -4.47
N ASP A 228 -13.00 -7.98 -3.68
CA ASP A 228 -12.01 -8.98 -4.04
C ASP A 228 -12.67 -10.36 -4.04
N VAL A 229 -11.98 -11.35 -4.62
CA VAL A 229 -12.35 -12.78 -4.59
C VAL A 229 -12.47 -13.28 -3.13
N PHE A 230 -11.79 -12.62 -2.19
CA PHE A 230 -11.73 -12.95 -0.76
C PHE A 230 -12.76 -12.23 0.12
N GLY A 231 -13.65 -11.39 -0.44
CA GLY A 231 -14.68 -10.70 0.35
C GLY A 231 -14.85 -9.22 0.03
N ARG A 232 -15.64 -8.54 0.87
CA ARG A 232 -15.91 -7.11 0.73
C ARG A 232 -14.83 -6.30 1.43
N GLU A 233 -14.24 -5.39 0.71
CA GLU A 233 -13.25 -4.46 1.24
C GLU A 233 -13.80 -3.03 1.22
N LEU A 234 -13.59 -2.32 2.32
CA LEU A 234 -13.94 -0.91 2.50
C LEU A 234 -12.67 -0.10 2.71
N VAL A 235 -12.57 1.02 2.02
CA VAL A 235 -11.48 1.96 2.20
C VAL A 235 -11.99 3.17 2.97
N PHE A 236 -11.31 3.49 4.07
CA PHE A 236 -11.62 4.62 4.95
C PHE A 236 -10.47 5.62 5.01
N ALA A 237 -10.80 6.88 5.21
CA ALA A 237 -9.87 7.94 5.61
C ALA A 237 -10.38 8.63 6.87
N PRO A 238 -9.50 9.00 7.82
CA PRO A 238 -9.90 9.82 8.96
C PRO A 238 -10.57 11.12 8.49
N GLU A 239 -11.57 11.55 9.21
CA GLU A 239 -12.11 12.90 8.99
C GLU A 239 -11.12 13.94 9.56
N ASP A 240 -10.73 14.88 8.72
CA ASP A 240 -9.86 15.97 9.13
C ASP A 240 -10.52 16.81 10.24
N ASN A 241 -9.75 17.16 11.25
CA ASN A 241 -10.12 18.04 12.37
C ASN A 241 -11.16 17.51 13.38
N LYS A 242 -11.60 16.24 13.29
CA LYS A 242 -12.58 15.70 14.24
C LYS A 242 -11.99 14.85 15.37
N ILE A 243 -10.66 14.84 15.56
CA ILE A 243 -10.08 14.18 16.73
C ILE A 243 -10.45 15.02 17.95
N GLU A 244 -11.36 14.50 18.77
CA GLU A 244 -11.74 15.14 20.02
C GLU A 244 -10.53 15.21 20.94
N ARG A 245 -10.07 16.42 21.16
CA ARG A 245 -9.05 16.67 22.21
C ARG A 245 -9.73 16.52 23.55
N PHE A 246 -9.21 15.68 24.39
CA PHE A 246 -9.73 15.46 25.74
C PHE A 246 -9.84 16.73 26.60
N ARG A 247 -9.17 17.82 26.23
CA ARG A 247 -9.36 19.17 26.78
C ARG A 247 -8.96 20.23 25.76
N LYS A 248 -9.86 21.18 25.50
CA LYS A 248 -9.49 22.45 24.86
C LYS A 248 -8.68 23.26 25.87
N ALA A 249 -7.35 23.16 25.81
CA ALA A 249 -6.53 24.09 26.59
C ALA A 249 -6.81 25.50 26.06
N LYS A 250 -7.30 26.39 26.92
CA LYS A 250 -7.55 27.80 26.60
C LYS A 250 -6.27 28.56 26.23
N ILE A 251 -5.11 28.07 26.68
CA ILE A 251 -3.79 28.65 26.45
C ILE A 251 -2.92 27.57 25.80
N ARG A 252 -2.43 27.84 24.60
CA ARG A 252 -1.43 26.97 23.94
C ARG A 252 -0.07 27.30 24.52
N SER A 253 0.63 26.28 25.00
CA SER A 253 2.05 26.41 25.41
C SER A 253 2.89 26.85 24.21
N PRO A 254 3.88 27.71 24.41
CA PRO A 254 4.81 28.10 23.36
C PRO A 254 5.54 26.87 22.82
N ARG A 255 5.88 26.91 21.55
CA ARG A 255 6.63 25.85 20.86
C ARG A 255 8.05 26.32 20.61
N TYR A 256 9.00 25.43 20.87
CA TYR A 256 10.43 25.70 20.75
C TYR A 256 11.05 24.77 19.71
N ARG A 257 11.91 25.33 18.89
CA ARG A 257 12.85 24.57 18.06
C ARG A 257 14.14 24.42 18.82
N LEU A 258 14.57 23.20 19.04
CA LEU A 258 15.81 22.92 19.76
C LEU A 258 16.96 22.73 18.76
N THR A 259 18.17 23.09 19.18
CA THR A 259 19.41 22.93 18.39
C THR A 259 20.45 22.26 19.26
N PRO A 260 20.93 21.05 18.93
CA PRO A 260 20.46 20.21 17.84
C PRO A 260 19.04 19.69 18.07
N PRO A 261 18.30 19.35 16.99
CA PRO A 261 16.94 18.85 17.10
C PRO A 261 16.95 17.47 17.78
N PRO A 262 16.02 17.21 18.71
CA PRO A 262 15.81 15.87 19.23
C PRO A 262 15.32 14.92 18.14
N SER A 263 15.49 13.62 18.33
CA SER A 263 14.88 12.60 17.47
C SER A 263 13.81 11.82 18.21
N ILE A 264 12.84 11.31 17.48
CA ILE A 264 11.89 10.30 17.98
C ILE A 264 12.15 8.97 17.31
N ALA A 265 11.92 7.90 18.06
CA ALA A 265 11.94 6.54 17.55
C ALA A 265 10.73 5.78 18.10
N PHE A 266 10.06 5.01 17.25
CA PHE A 266 8.94 4.14 17.62
C PHE A 266 8.82 2.97 16.66
N ARG A 267 8.28 1.84 17.14
CA ARG A 267 7.82 0.76 16.28
C ARG A 267 6.41 1.09 15.83
N HIS A 268 6.18 1.09 14.51
CA HIS A 268 4.86 1.43 14.00
C HIS A 268 3.82 0.39 14.44
N PRO A 269 2.68 0.80 15.03
CA PRO A 269 1.77 -0.15 15.67
C PRO A 269 0.98 -1.02 14.68
N LEU A 270 0.81 -0.58 13.42
CA LEU A 270 -0.02 -1.27 12.42
C LEU A 270 0.78 -2.16 11.46
N PHE A 271 2.09 -1.93 11.30
CA PHE A 271 2.98 -2.75 10.48
C PHE A 271 4.37 -2.82 11.10
N ASP A 272 5.12 -3.86 10.76
CA ASP A 272 6.41 -4.12 11.43
C ASP A 272 7.54 -3.29 10.82
N ALA A 273 7.66 -2.05 11.30
CA ALA A 273 8.79 -1.18 10.95
C ALA A 273 9.16 -0.27 12.13
N THR A 274 10.45 -0.07 12.33
CA THR A 274 10.97 0.96 13.25
C THR A 274 11.12 2.26 12.49
N ILE A 275 10.48 3.31 13.00
CA ILE A 275 10.46 4.64 12.41
C ILE A 275 11.29 5.57 13.27
N GLN A 276 12.16 6.37 12.64
CA GLN A 276 12.92 7.41 13.29
C GLN A 276 12.70 8.74 12.54
N ARG A 277 12.42 9.82 13.29
CA ARG A 277 12.19 11.17 12.73
C ARG A 277 12.83 12.23 13.62
N GLU A 278 13.20 13.35 13.02
CA GLU A 278 13.63 14.54 13.75
C GLU A 278 12.42 15.33 14.24
N VAL A 279 12.52 15.86 15.47
CA VAL A 279 11.50 16.73 16.05
C VAL A 279 11.65 18.12 15.42
N HIS A 280 10.56 18.63 14.84
CA HIS A 280 10.53 19.97 14.27
C HIS A 280 10.37 21.06 15.33
N ASP A 281 9.43 20.85 16.25
CA ASP A 281 9.21 21.69 17.43
C ASP A 281 8.61 20.89 18.58
N ILE A 282 8.78 21.38 19.81
CA ILE A 282 8.27 20.75 21.04
C ILE A 282 7.65 21.80 21.95
N SER A 283 6.64 21.39 22.71
CA SER A 283 5.98 22.16 23.76
C SER A 283 5.71 21.29 24.97
N ASN A 284 5.15 21.87 26.05
CA ASN A 284 4.77 21.11 27.25
C ASN A 284 3.71 20.02 26.98
N SER A 285 2.93 20.10 25.91
CA SER A 285 1.79 19.22 25.63
C SER A 285 1.95 18.35 24.40
N GLY A 286 3.08 18.49 23.67
CA GLY A 286 3.29 17.70 22.47
C GLY A 286 4.45 18.19 21.62
N LEU A 287 4.71 17.48 20.57
CA LEU A 287 5.77 17.77 19.61
C LEU A 287 5.23 17.70 18.17
N SER A 288 5.99 18.23 17.22
CA SER A 288 5.72 18.00 15.81
C SER A 288 6.95 17.44 15.10
N VAL A 289 6.70 16.68 14.04
CA VAL A 289 7.73 16.10 13.18
C VAL A 289 7.40 16.42 11.72
N LEU A 290 8.45 16.48 10.89
CA LEU A 290 8.33 16.61 9.46
C LEU A 290 8.59 15.27 8.79
N GLU A 291 7.66 14.82 7.95
CA GLU A 291 7.81 13.65 7.10
C GLU A 291 7.84 14.06 5.63
N LYS A 292 8.55 13.32 4.79
CA LYS A 292 8.37 13.41 3.34
C LYS A 292 7.00 12.85 2.97
N ASN A 293 6.30 13.49 2.04
CA ASN A 293 4.94 13.08 1.68
C ASN A 293 4.86 11.61 1.26
N GLU A 294 5.80 11.16 0.44
CA GLU A 294 5.87 9.79 -0.08
C GLU A 294 6.14 8.72 0.99
N GLU A 295 6.91 9.08 2.02
CA GLU A 295 7.34 8.22 3.12
C GLU A 295 6.54 8.45 4.41
N SER A 296 5.46 9.21 4.33
CA SER A 296 4.65 9.56 5.50
C SER A 296 3.93 8.32 6.04
N VAL A 297 4.00 8.15 7.36
CA VAL A 297 3.42 7.00 8.08
C VAL A 297 2.50 7.43 9.23
N LEU A 298 2.48 8.70 9.59
CA LEU A 298 1.69 9.22 10.70
C LEU A 298 0.32 9.68 10.21
N MET A 299 -0.74 9.00 10.64
CA MET A 299 -2.14 9.30 10.33
C MET A 299 -2.85 9.89 11.55
N PRO A 300 -3.64 10.95 11.41
CA PRO A 300 -4.45 11.49 12.52
C PRO A 300 -5.31 10.39 13.16
N GLY A 301 -5.28 10.32 14.50
CA GLY A 301 -5.98 9.28 15.28
C GLY A 301 -5.09 8.08 15.65
N LEU A 302 -3.94 7.89 15.00
CA LEU A 302 -3.02 6.81 15.32
C LEU A 302 -2.44 6.99 16.73
N ILE A 303 -2.46 5.92 17.50
CA ILE A 303 -1.91 5.85 18.86
C ILE A 303 -0.57 5.12 18.79
N LEU A 304 0.50 5.77 19.25
CA LEU A 304 1.82 5.21 19.42
C LEU A 304 1.97 4.76 20.87
N PRO A 305 1.91 3.45 21.18
CA PRO A 305 1.95 2.96 22.56
C PRO A 305 3.27 3.27 23.26
N GLU A 306 4.36 3.24 22.48
CA GLU A 306 5.71 3.56 22.94
C GLU A 306 6.37 4.51 21.93
N LEU A 307 6.68 5.72 22.38
CA LEU A 307 7.47 6.71 21.67
C LEU A 307 8.68 7.04 22.52
N THR A 308 9.87 6.89 21.97
CA THR A 308 11.12 7.34 22.61
C THR A 308 11.54 8.65 22.00
N ILE A 309 11.74 9.66 22.84
CA ILE A 309 12.32 10.97 22.44
C ILE A 309 13.76 10.99 22.93
N GLN A 310 14.70 11.17 22.02
CA GLN A 310 16.12 11.27 22.30
C GLN A 310 16.56 12.72 22.16
N PHE A 311 16.98 13.32 23.26
CA PHE A 311 17.60 14.64 23.30
C PHE A 311 19.12 14.54 23.07
N SER A 312 19.78 15.69 22.91
CA SER A 312 21.22 15.76 22.86
C SER A 312 21.85 15.17 24.14
N GLY A 313 22.90 14.38 23.98
CA GLY A 313 23.53 13.63 25.08
C GLY A 313 22.80 12.31 25.34
N SER A 314 22.72 11.90 26.61
CA SER A 314 22.13 10.61 27.03
C SER A 314 20.68 10.69 27.48
N THR A 315 20.04 11.86 27.39
CA THR A 315 18.67 12.05 27.91
C THR A 315 17.64 11.43 26.97
N GLN A 316 16.87 10.48 27.49
CA GLN A 316 15.76 9.85 26.79
C GLN A 316 14.47 9.99 27.58
N VAL A 317 13.36 10.21 26.87
CA VAL A 317 12.01 10.20 27.44
C VAL A 317 11.17 9.18 26.69
N ARG A 318 10.51 8.28 27.42
CA ARG A 318 9.54 7.33 26.87
C ARG A 318 8.14 7.78 27.23
N CYS A 319 7.26 7.82 26.26
CA CYS A 319 5.87 8.22 26.46
C CYS A 319 4.93 7.49 25.48
N LYS A 320 3.64 7.62 25.72
CA LYS A 320 2.59 7.28 24.77
C LYS A 320 2.18 8.56 24.05
N ALA A 321 1.98 8.49 22.75
CA ALA A 321 1.57 9.65 21.95
C ALA A 321 0.38 9.29 21.04
N GLN A 322 -0.36 10.32 20.61
CA GLN A 322 -1.39 10.19 19.59
C GLN A 322 -1.14 11.24 18.50
N VAL A 323 -1.27 10.83 17.25
CA VAL A 323 -1.20 11.75 16.12
C VAL A 323 -2.50 12.57 16.10
N ILE A 324 -2.37 13.90 16.25
CA ILE A 324 -3.52 14.81 16.38
C ILE A 324 -3.86 15.46 15.05
N TYR A 325 -2.85 15.85 14.26
CA TYR A 325 -3.07 16.49 12.97
C TYR A 325 -1.96 16.13 11.99
N ARG A 326 -2.30 16.29 10.73
CA ARG A 326 -1.41 16.16 9.58
C ARG A 326 -1.67 17.35 8.67
N LYS A 327 -0.64 18.11 8.30
CA LYS A 327 -0.75 19.31 7.48
C LYS A 327 0.37 19.32 6.44
N GLU A 328 0.02 19.52 5.17
CA GLU A 328 1.01 19.74 4.11
C GLU A 328 1.73 21.07 4.30
N THR A 329 3.04 21.10 4.05
CA THR A 329 3.81 22.33 3.95
C THR A 329 3.48 23.05 2.65
N GLU A 330 3.81 24.34 2.56
CA GLU A 330 3.48 25.18 1.39
C GLU A 330 3.99 24.59 0.08
N ASN A 331 5.10 23.86 0.09
CA ASN A 331 5.68 23.25 -1.10
C ASN A 331 5.08 21.86 -1.42
N GLY A 332 4.19 21.29 -0.59
CA GLY A 332 3.59 19.96 -0.79
C GLY A 332 4.53 18.76 -0.64
N GLU A 333 5.85 18.97 -0.49
CA GLU A 333 6.86 17.91 -0.39
C GLU A 333 6.93 17.28 1.00
N LYS A 334 6.63 18.06 2.03
CA LYS A 334 6.71 17.64 3.43
C LYS A 334 5.36 17.75 4.11
N ILE A 335 5.21 16.91 5.13
CA ILE A 335 4.01 16.85 5.97
C ILE A 335 4.44 17.15 7.41
N LEU A 336 3.79 18.12 8.03
CA LEU A 336 3.91 18.39 9.45
C LEU A 336 2.88 17.57 10.22
N CYS A 337 3.36 16.66 11.05
CA CYS A 337 2.53 15.83 11.93
C CYS A 337 2.69 16.29 13.38
N GLY A 338 1.57 16.54 14.07
CA GLY A 338 1.55 16.89 15.50
C GLY A 338 1.16 15.70 16.35
N LEU A 339 1.92 15.46 17.41
CA LEU A 339 1.73 14.41 18.41
C LEU A 339 1.52 15.00 19.79
#